data_727df4edfde677c7a59d9d89a61b0155
#
_entry.id   727df4edfde677c7a59d9d89a61b0155
#
_cell.length_a   1.000
_cell.length_b   1.000
_cell.length_c   1.000
_cell.angle_alpha   90.00
_cell.angle_beta   90.00
_cell.angle_gamma   90.00
#
_symmetry.space_group_name_H-M   'P 1'
#
loop_
_entity.id
_entity.type
_entity.pdbx_description
1 polymer ?
#
loop_
_entity_poly.entity_id
_entity_poly.type
_entity_poly.pdbx_seq_one_letter_code
_entity_poly.pdbx_strand_id
1 'polypeptide(L)'
;MKQAEISRKDAKKLVNVRNFLRFARDRVDPDITAQRLVILITVCLNEGLSQNELLQDLERTSVTALSRNLADLSVLSSRKVAGPGLIEMRNDPMNLRKKRVYLTDAGRDYLSKWLATMK
;
A
#
# COMPACT_ATOMS: atom_id res chain seq x y z
N MET A 1 24.99 -10.95 -26.36
CA MET A 1 23.78 -10.30 -25.90
C MET A 1 24.07 -8.81 -25.63
N LYS A 2 23.31 -7.95 -26.23
CA LYS A 2 23.54 -6.52 -26.09
C LYS A 2 22.94 -6.01 -24.76
N GLN A 3 23.74 -5.34 -23.98
CA GLN A 3 23.28 -4.74 -22.73
C GLN A 3 22.41 -3.52 -23.03
N ALA A 4 21.27 -3.39 -22.35
CA ALA A 4 20.41 -2.23 -22.53
C ALA A 4 21.09 -0.97 -22.01
N GLU A 5 21.09 0.06 -22.82
CA GLU A 5 21.57 1.37 -22.42
C GLU A 5 20.40 2.16 -21.80
N ILE A 6 20.62 2.67 -20.60
CA ILE A 6 19.60 3.40 -19.86
C ILE A 6 20.12 4.81 -19.60
N SER A 7 19.30 5.82 -19.91
CA SER A 7 19.64 7.21 -19.61
C SER A 7 19.78 7.43 -18.11
N ARG A 8 20.49 8.48 -17.70
CA ARG A 8 20.62 8.84 -16.28
C ARG A 8 19.27 9.09 -15.64
N LYS A 9 18.37 9.72 -16.38
CA LYS A 9 17.02 10.01 -15.91
C LYS A 9 16.24 8.72 -15.63
N ASP A 10 16.31 7.78 -16.55
CA ASP A 10 15.61 6.50 -16.40
C ASP A 10 16.27 5.62 -15.34
N ALA A 11 17.59 5.63 -15.25
CA ALA A 11 18.32 4.92 -14.20
C ALA A 11 17.90 5.42 -12.82
N LYS A 12 17.71 6.73 -12.66
CA LYS A 12 17.27 7.33 -11.40
C LYS A 12 15.85 6.85 -11.02
N LYS A 13 14.97 6.77 -12.00
CA LYS A 13 13.62 6.22 -11.78
C LYS A 13 13.66 4.78 -11.32
N LEU A 14 14.50 3.97 -11.96
CA LEU A 14 14.64 2.56 -11.60
C LEU A 14 15.23 2.40 -10.19
N VAL A 15 16.20 3.23 -9.82
CA VAL A 15 16.75 3.23 -8.46
C VAL A 15 15.67 3.56 -7.44
N ASN A 16 14.81 4.53 -7.73
CA ASN A 16 13.71 4.87 -6.84
C ASN A 16 12.73 3.70 -6.67
N VAL A 17 12.38 3.03 -7.76
CA VAL A 17 11.51 1.85 -7.71
C VAL A 17 12.17 0.74 -6.88
N ARG A 18 13.44 0.46 -7.12
CA ARG A 18 14.17 -0.56 -6.36
C ARG A 18 14.21 -0.23 -4.87
N ASN A 19 14.50 1.01 -4.53
CA ASN A 19 14.57 1.44 -3.14
C ASN A 19 13.22 1.34 -2.44
N PHE A 20 12.14 1.70 -3.15
CA PHE A 20 10.80 1.50 -2.62
C PHE A 20 10.51 0.03 -2.33
N LEU A 21 10.82 -0.84 -3.28
CA LEU A 21 10.56 -2.28 -3.12
C LEU A 21 11.39 -2.87 -1.96
N ARG A 22 12.65 -2.47 -1.84
CA ARG A 22 13.49 -2.89 -0.72
C ARG A 22 12.92 -2.40 0.61
N PHE A 23 12.51 -1.15 0.67
CA PHE A 23 11.94 -0.57 1.88
C PHE A 23 10.66 -1.31 2.29
N ALA A 24 9.79 -1.62 1.32
CA ALA A 24 8.56 -2.35 1.59
C ALA A 24 8.85 -3.75 2.13
N ARG A 25 9.82 -4.44 1.55
CA ARG A 25 10.20 -5.78 2.03
C ARG A 25 10.79 -5.74 3.43
N ASP A 26 11.61 -4.75 3.72
CA ASP A 26 12.27 -4.64 5.01
C ASP A 26 11.34 -4.19 6.13
N ARG A 27 10.38 -3.32 5.81
CA ARG A 27 9.55 -2.66 6.83
C ARG A 27 8.15 -3.23 6.96
N VAL A 28 7.61 -3.83 5.89
CA VAL A 28 6.25 -4.35 5.90
C VAL A 28 6.26 -5.88 5.94
N ASP A 29 6.78 -6.50 4.89
CA ASP A 29 6.76 -7.96 4.77
C ASP A 29 7.78 -8.36 3.70
N PRO A 30 8.74 -9.28 4.03
CA PRO A 30 9.71 -9.76 3.03
C PRO A 30 9.07 -10.37 1.79
N ASP A 31 7.85 -10.89 1.93
CA ASP A 31 7.12 -11.56 0.85
C ASP A 31 5.95 -10.71 0.33
N ILE A 32 6.00 -9.40 0.51
CA ILE A 32 4.91 -8.52 0.09
C ILE A 32 4.66 -8.64 -1.41
N THR A 33 3.39 -8.78 -1.78
CA THR A 33 3.01 -8.92 -3.18
C THR A 33 2.88 -7.56 -3.85
N ALA A 34 3.04 -7.54 -5.18
CA ALA A 34 2.81 -6.33 -5.97
C ALA A 34 1.38 -5.83 -5.79
N GLN A 35 0.39 -6.72 -5.73
CA GLN A 35 -1.00 -6.36 -5.50
C GLN A 35 -1.18 -5.59 -4.20
N ARG A 36 -0.57 -6.07 -3.11
CA ARG A 36 -0.66 -5.41 -1.81
C ARG A 36 -0.01 -4.03 -1.84
N LEU A 37 1.11 -3.90 -2.55
CA LEU A 37 1.78 -2.61 -2.72
C LEU A 37 0.91 -1.63 -3.50
N VAL A 38 0.28 -2.07 -4.57
CA VAL A 38 -0.65 -1.22 -5.35
C VAL A 38 -1.80 -0.75 -4.46
N ILE A 39 -2.35 -1.64 -3.65
CA ILE A 39 -3.44 -1.29 -2.73
C ILE A 39 -2.97 -0.26 -1.70
N LEU A 40 -1.81 -0.47 -1.10
CA LEU A 40 -1.25 0.47 -0.13
C LEU A 40 -1.03 1.85 -0.74
N ILE A 41 -0.44 1.91 -1.93
CA ILE A 41 -0.22 3.17 -2.64
C ILE A 41 -1.55 3.86 -2.95
N THR A 42 -2.54 3.10 -3.37
CA THR A 42 -3.87 3.64 -3.70
C THR A 42 -4.51 4.26 -2.45
N VAL A 43 -4.37 3.61 -1.30
CA VAL A 43 -4.84 4.19 -0.02
C VAL A 43 -4.09 5.47 0.30
N CYS A 44 -2.77 5.49 0.13
CA CYS A 44 -1.96 6.69 0.37
C CYS A 44 -2.40 7.87 -0.49
N LEU A 45 -2.79 7.61 -1.73
CA LEU A 45 -3.23 8.65 -2.67
C LEU A 45 -4.66 9.11 -2.40
N ASN A 46 -5.48 8.29 -1.75
CA ASN A 46 -6.91 8.51 -1.64
C ASN A 46 -7.42 8.14 -0.24
N GLU A 47 -6.87 8.75 0.80
CA GLU A 47 -7.36 8.50 2.15
C GLU A 47 -8.85 8.83 2.27
N GLY A 48 -9.57 8.00 2.98
CA GLY A 48 -10.99 8.23 3.23
C GLY A 48 -11.92 7.60 2.22
N LEU A 49 -11.42 6.94 1.19
CA LEU A 49 -12.27 6.19 0.27
C LEU A 49 -12.85 4.96 0.97
N SER A 50 -14.08 4.62 0.60
CA SER A 50 -14.69 3.36 1.02
C SER A 50 -14.05 2.19 0.27
N GLN A 51 -14.29 0.96 0.76
CA GLN A 51 -13.81 -0.23 0.05
C GLN A 51 -14.36 -0.33 -1.36
N ASN A 52 -15.63 0.04 -1.58
CA ASN A 52 -16.22 0.02 -2.91
C ASN A 52 -15.56 1.04 -3.85
N GLU A 53 -15.27 2.24 -3.33
CA GLU A 53 -14.57 3.27 -4.11
C GLU A 53 -13.14 2.84 -4.44
N LEU A 54 -12.44 2.21 -3.49
CA LEU A 54 -11.11 1.65 -3.75
C LEU A 54 -11.16 0.56 -4.79
N LEU A 55 -12.17 -0.32 -4.72
CA LEU A 55 -12.33 -1.40 -5.66
C LEU A 55 -12.52 -0.89 -7.09
N GLN A 56 -13.26 0.22 -7.26
CA GLN A 56 -13.44 0.85 -8.57
C GLN A 56 -12.14 1.42 -9.13
N ASP A 57 -11.27 1.93 -8.25
CA ASP A 57 -9.99 2.48 -8.65
C ASP A 57 -8.95 1.40 -8.94
N LEU A 58 -9.14 0.22 -8.35
CA LEU A 58 -8.23 -0.92 -8.49
C LEU A 58 -8.75 -1.88 -9.56
N GLU A 59 -8.12 -1.87 -10.72
CA GLU A 59 -8.47 -2.80 -11.78
C GLU A 59 -8.10 -4.23 -11.38
N ARG A 60 -8.93 -5.20 -11.80
CA ARG A 60 -8.66 -6.64 -11.67
C ARG A 60 -8.47 -7.13 -10.24
N THR A 61 -9.09 -6.43 -9.28
CA THR A 61 -9.04 -6.84 -7.88
C THR A 61 -10.44 -7.25 -7.42
N SER A 62 -10.56 -8.43 -6.83
CA SER A 62 -11.84 -8.90 -6.27
C SER A 62 -12.11 -8.27 -4.91
N VAL A 63 -13.37 -8.27 -4.50
CA VAL A 63 -13.77 -7.80 -3.15
C VAL A 63 -13.02 -8.60 -2.08
N THR A 64 -12.93 -9.91 -2.23
CA THR A 64 -12.25 -10.79 -1.28
C THR A 64 -10.76 -10.46 -1.20
N ALA A 65 -10.09 -10.28 -2.34
CA ALA A 65 -8.67 -9.94 -2.36
C ALA A 65 -8.42 -8.57 -1.73
N LEU A 66 -9.27 -7.58 -2.01
CA LEU A 66 -9.14 -6.26 -1.40
C LEU A 66 -9.29 -6.34 0.12
N SER A 67 -10.35 -6.98 0.61
CA SER A 67 -10.59 -7.13 2.05
C SER A 67 -9.41 -7.81 2.75
N ARG A 68 -8.88 -8.87 2.16
CA ARG A 68 -7.76 -9.61 2.73
C ARG A 68 -6.50 -8.74 2.79
N ASN A 69 -6.19 -8.05 1.72
CA ASN A 69 -5.00 -7.18 1.67
C ASN A 69 -5.12 -6.00 2.63
N LEU A 70 -6.30 -5.39 2.75
CA LEU A 70 -6.52 -4.32 3.72
C LEU A 70 -6.34 -4.83 5.16
N ALA A 71 -6.87 -6.01 5.45
CA ALA A 71 -6.69 -6.63 6.77
C ALA A 71 -5.21 -6.90 7.05
N ASP A 72 -4.47 -7.42 6.08
CA ASP A 72 -3.04 -7.73 6.24
C ASP A 72 -2.16 -6.49 6.42
N LEU A 73 -2.63 -5.32 5.98
CA LEU A 73 -1.94 -4.05 6.20
C LEU A 73 -2.34 -3.37 7.52
N SER A 74 -3.35 -3.90 8.21
CA SER A 74 -3.87 -3.37 9.47
C SER A 74 -3.14 -3.97 10.67
N VAL A 75 -3.58 -3.64 11.87
CA VAL A 75 -2.99 -4.15 13.12
C VAL A 75 -3.17 -5.65 13.25
N LEU A 76 -4.32 -6.17 12.81
CA LEU A 76 -4.60 -7.60 12.84
C LEU A 76 -4.86 -8.10 11.43
N SER A 77 -3.99 -8.98 10.95
CA SER A 77 -4.08 -9.51 9.59
C SER A 77 -5.27 -10.44 9.40
N SER A 78 -5.52 -10.83 8.15
CA SER A 78 -6.56 -11.81 7.81
C SER A 78 -6.36 -13.16 8.49
N ARG A 79 -5.13 -13.50 8.87
CA ARG A 79 -4.77 -14.72 9.61
C ARG A 79 -4.85 -14.54 11.12
N LYS A 80 -5.30 -13.38 11.57
CA LYS A 80 -5.43 -13.01 13.00
C LYS A 80 -4.10 -13.03 13.74
N VAL A 81 -3.03 -12.69 13.04
CA VAL A 81 -1.71 -12.43 13.63
C VAL A 81 -1.39 -10.95 13.50
N ALA A 82 -0.43 -10.47 14.29
CA ALA A 82 -0.06 -9.05 14.26
C ALA A 82 0.37 -8.63 12.87
N GLY A 83 -0.26 -7.58 12.36
CA GLY A 83 0.08 -6.96 11.10
C GLY A 83 0.93 -5.70 11.29
N PRO A 84 1.35 -5.05 10.20
CA PRO A 84 2.19 -3.85 10.28
C PRO A 84 1.47 -2.62 10.81
N GLY A 85 0.13 -2.63 10.84
CA GLY A 85 -0.65 -1.52 11.38
C GLY A 85 -0.54 -0.23 10.59
N LEU A 86 -0.40 -0.30 9.27
CA LEU A 86 -0.20 0.88 8.41
C LEU A 86 -1.51 1.58 8.07
N ILE A 87 -2.61 0.84 8.07
CA ILE A 87 -3.93 1.38 7.74
C ILE A 87 -4.94 1.00 8.82
N GLU A 88 -6.05 1.72 8.84
CA GLU A 88 -7.19 1.40 9.68
C GLU A 88 -8.48 1.69 8.91
N MET A 89 -9.54 0.98 9.28
CA MET A 89 -10.85 1.22 8.73
C MET A 89 -11.71 1.88 9.79
N ARG A 90 -12.43 2.96 9.39
CA ARG A 90 -13.33 3.68 10.26
C ARG A 90 -14.73 3.67 9.67
N ASN A 91 -15.74 3.54 10.53
CA ASN A 91 -17.11 3.65 10.08
C ASN A 91 -17.40 5.07 9.60
N ASP A 92 -18.14 5.18 8.49
CA ASP A 92 -18.64 6.47 8.02
C ASP A 92 -19.68 6.97 9.01
N PRO A 93 -19.53 8.19 9.57
CA PRO A 93 -20.53 8.74 10.51
C PRO A 93 -21.93 8.85 9.92
N MET A 94 -22.03 9.04 8.61
CA MET A 94 -23.31 9.19 7.91
C MET A 94 -23.92 7.87 7.50
N ASN A 95 -23.12 6.79 7.46
CA ASN A 95 -23.59 5.45 7.10
C ASN A 95 -22.70 4.42 7.77
N LEU A 96 -23.15 3.92 8.92
CA LEU A 96 -22.35 3.00 9.74
C LEU A 96 -22.05 1.66 9.08
N ARG A 97 -22.74 1.32 8.01
CA ARG A 97 -22.45 0.11 7.22
C ARG A 97 -21.27 0.30 6.29
N LYS A 98 -20.90 1.55 6.04
CA LYS A 98 -19.82 1.90 5.12
C LYS A 98 -18.56 2.17 5.91
N LYS A 99 -17.49 1.48 5.53
CA LYS A 99 -16.17 1.69 6.15
C LYS A 99 -15.28 2.45 5.18
N ARG A 100 -14.52 3.38 5.72
CA ARG A 100 -13.54 4.17 4.98
C ARG A 100 -12.14 3.81 5.46
N VAL A 101 -11.18 3.86 4.55
CA VAL A 101 -9.80 3.41 4.80
C VAL A 101 -8.90 4.62 4.98
N TYR A 102 -8.11 4.62 6.05
CA TYR A 102 -7.18 5.69 6.40
C TYR A 102 -5.82 5.12 6.74
N LEU A 103 -4.79 5.96 6.61
CA LEU A 103 -3.47 5.64 7.17
C LEU A 103 -3.52 5.83 8.69
N THR A 104 -2.81 4.97 9.41
CA THR A 104 -2.53 5.18 10.83
C THR A 104 -1.35 6.14 10.98
N ASP A 105 -1.02 6.53 12.21
CA ASP A 105 0.20 7.30 12.46
C ASP A 105 1.45 6.52 12.00
N ALA A 106 1.46 5.21 12.25
CA ALA A 106 2.51 4.33 11.76
C ALA A 106 2.57 4.32 10.23
N GLY A 107 1.40 4.33 9.56
CA GLY A 107 1.31 4.39 8.11
C GLY A 107 1.86 5.71 7.55
N ARG A 108 1.56 6.82 8.20
CA ARG A 108 2.09 8.13 7.81
C ARG A 108 3.60 8.21 7.98
N ASP A 109 4.10 7.66 9.08
CA ASP A 109 5.54 7.59 9.33
C ASP A 109 6.24 6.74 8.28
N TYR A 110 5.66 5.59 7.94
CA TYR A 110 6.15 4.72 6.88
C TYR A 110 6.21 5.46 5.54
N LEU A 111 5.12 6.12 5.18
CA LEU A 111 5.04 6.87 3.91
C LEU A 111 6.10 7.96 3.86
N SER A 112 6.27 8.70 4.94
CA SER A 112 7.28 9.76 5.03
C SER A 112 8.69 9.22 4.83
N LYS A 113 9.01 8.11 5.48
CA LYS A 113 10.32 7.46 5.36
C LYS A 113 10.54 6.87 3.96
N TRP A 114 9.50 6.26 3.40
CA TRP A 114 9.54 5.74 2.03
C TRP A 114 9.84 6.86 1.03
N LEU A 115 9.09 7.96 1.11
CA LEU A 115 9.29 9.09 0.18
C LEU A 115 10.67 9.71 0.33
N ALA A 116 11.23 9.70 1.55
CA ALA A 116 12.58 10.21 1.79
C ALA A 116 13.67 9.37 1.12
N THR A 117 13.40 8.12 0.76
CA THR A 117 14.36 7.29 0.01
C THR A 117 14.45 7.67 -1.47
N MET A 118 13.49 8.43 -1.96
CA MET A 118 13.45 8.85 -3.37
C MET A 118 14.27 10.10 -3.60
N LYS A 119 14.96 10.13 -4.72
CA LYS A 119 15.84 11.25 -5.09
C LYS A 119 15.40 11.90 -6.39
#